data_7a18d4fb1af5ceb23fce38735c8b8e27
#
_entry.id   7a18d4fb1af5ceb23fce38735c8b8e27
#
_cell.length_a   1.000
_cell.length_b   1.000
_cell.length_c   1.000
_cell.angle_alpha   90.00
_cell.angle_beta   90.00
_cell.angle_gamma   90.00
#
_symmetry.space_group_name_H-M   'P 1'
#
loop_
_entity.id
_entity.type
_entity.pdbx_description
1 polymer ?
#
loop_
_entity_poly.entity_id
_entity_poly.type
_entity_poly.pdbx_seq_one_letter_code
_entity_poly.pdbx_strand_id
1 'polypeptide(L)'
;MVGTDTLKKTTYDVKYIGTGLYTLKNVKKGYLQVDNSRQVCIQKKGDFYYLLTDSRKLALNAKGETTEAALDQTQAWNFQKKSTRTVTVVYSQYDPEYGKTVYKDGNIGPRTISTSGCGVMALVNAIYALNGSYIPPERLARFSAARGHYFYNAGTADTLYPDVAEKWGKKYRFKYDGLTGSFAELQKHLRKGGTAVALVPGHYLAIAKYRSSDGKYLILDSAVGGRRPTSINGDWMSMGQLQSGALFCQHFHLFSTVKASKHRS
;
A
#
# COMPACT_ATOMS: atom_id res chain seq x y z
N MET A 1 30.14 -22.44 -4.99
CA MET A 1 29.77 -21.65 -6.18
C MET A 1 28.40 -22.12 -6.62
N VAL A 2 27.38 -21.34 -6.34
CA VAL A 2 26.00 -21.70 -6.65
C VAL A 2 25.72 -21.28 -8.10
N GLY A 3 25.28 -22.26 -8.90
CA GLY A 3 24.94 -22.05 -10.31
C GLY A 3 23.81 -21.04 -10.47
N THR A 4 24.18 -19.86 -10.89
CA THR A 4 23.29 -18.69 -11.00
C THR A 4 22.90 -18.41 -12.45
N ASP A 5 22.84 -19.39 -13.36
CA ASP A 5 23.00 -19.10 -14.77
C ASP A 5 21.76 -18.94 -15.64
N THR A 6 20.56 -19.32 -15.21
CA THR A 6 19.40 -19.28 -16.14
C THR A 6 18.51 -18.06 -16.03
N LEU A 7 18.51 -17.35 -14.90
CA LEU A 7 17.71 -16.12 -14.71
C LEU A 7 18.55 -14.88 -14.40
N LYS A 8 19.86 -14.95 -14.62
CA LYS A 8 20.78 -13.83 -14.46
C LYS A 8 20.36 -12.64 -15.31
N LYS A 9 20.22 -11.49 -14.65
CA LYS A 9 19.96 -10.18 -15.25
C LYS A 9 18.63 -10.00 -16.01
N THR A 10 17.61 -10.77 -15.67
CA THR A 10 16.26 -10.50 -16.19
C THR A 10 15.60 -9.39 -15.37
N THR A 11 15.14 -8.33 -16.04
CA THR A 11 14.43 -7.22 -15.39
C THR A 11 12.94 -7.50 -15.40
N TYR A 12 12.30 -7.37 -14.26
CA TYR A 12 10.87 -7.49 -14.10
C TYR A 12 10.26 -6.21 -13.54
N ASP A 13 9.12 -5.83 -14.07
CA ASP A 13 8.22 -4.88 -13.40
C ASP A 13 7.47 -5.65 -12.31
N VAL A 14 7.74 -5.29 -11.06
CA VAL A 14 7.11 -5.93 -9.89
C VAL A 14 5.89 -5.10 -9.50
N LYS A 15 4.71 -5.69 -9.55
CA LYS A 15 3.46 -5.06 -9.14
C LYS A 15 2.86 -5.83 -7.97
N TYR A 16 2.65 -5.16 -6.83
CA TYR A 16 1.85 -5.69 -5.73
C TYR A 16 0.37 -5.71 -6.11
N ILE A 17 -0.32 -6.83 -5.87
CA ILE A 17 -1.72 -7.03 -6.27
C ILE A 17 -2.65 -7.29 -5.09
N GLY A 18 -2.18 -7.13 -3.86
CA GLY A 18 -2.94 -7.38 -2.63
C GLY A 18 -2.62 -8.72 -1.98
N THR A 19 -3.04 -8.90 -0.73
CA THR A 19 -2.93 -10.15 0.04
C THR A 19 -1.51 -10.74 0.14
N GLY A 20 -0.47 -9.87 0.10
CA GLY A 20 0.93 -10.34 0.10
C GLY A 20 1.40 -10.90 -1.23
N LEU A 21 0.61 -10.74 -2.31
CA LEU A 21 0.92 -11.27 -3.63
C LEU A 21 1.42 -10.20 -4.59
N TYR A 22 2.22 -10.63 -5.55
CA TYR A 22 2.84 -9.81 -6.57
C TYR A 22 2.69 -10.44 -7.95
N THR A 23 2.74 -9.62 -8.99
CA THR A 23 3.02 -10.07 -10.36
C THR A 23 4.38 -9.52 -10.79
N LEU A 24 5.16 -10.35 -11.48
CA LEU A 24 6.45 -9.99 -12.05
C LEU A 24 6.34 -10.09 -13.58
N LYS A 25 6.34 -8.96 -14.27
CA LYS A 25 6.22 -8.92 -15.73
C LYS A 25 7.53 -8.47 -16.38
N ASN A 26 8.06 -9.29 -17.25
CA ASN A 26 9.16 -8.92 -18.14
C ASN A 26 8.60 -8.46 -19.50
N VAL A 27 9.16 -7.39 -20.06
CA VAL A 27 8.67 -6.81 -21.33
C VAL A 27 8.77 -7.79 -22.50
N LYS A 28 9.79 -8.65 -22.50
CA LYS A 28 10.04 -9.61 -23.60
C LYS A 28 9.50 -11.01 -23.34
N LYS A 29 9.53 -11.45 -22.08
CA LYS A 29 9.20 -12.85 -21.68
C LYS A 29 7.80 -13.01 -21.05
N GLY A 30 7.05 -11.93 -20.86
CA GLY A 30 5.74 -11.98 -20.22
C GLY A 30 5.83 -12.11 -18.70
N TYR A 31 4.84 -12.72 -18.08
CA TYR A 31 4.79 -12.89 -16.62
C TYR A 31 5.64 -14.07 -16.15
N LEU A 32 6.40 -13.85 -15.05
CA LEU A 32 6.96 -14.96 -14.30
C LEU A 32 5.81 -15.78 -13.68
N GLN A 33 5.94 -17.08 -13.71
CA GLN A 33 4.97 -18.01 -13.12
C GLN A 33 5.66 -18.90 -12.10
N VAL A 34 4.95 -19.17 -11.01
CA VAL A 34 5.32 -20.20 -10.02
C VAL A 34 4.15 -21.17 -9.96
N ASP A 35 4.36 -22.41 -10.28
CA ASP A 35 3.32 -23.44 -10.39
C ASP A 35 2.14 -22.98 -11.27
N ASN A 36 2.45 -22.50 -12.50
CA ASN A 36 1.49 -21.95 -13.46
C ASN A 36 0.71 -20.70 -12.99
N SER A 37 0.93 -20.22 -11.77
CA SER A 37 0.35 -18.98 -11.27
C SER A 37 1.19 -17.77 -11.65
N ARG A 38 0.54 -16.71 -12.13
CA ARG A 38 1.16 -15.39 -12.33
C ARG A 38 1.24 -14.58 -11.02
N GLN A 39 0.56 -15.04 -9.99
CA GLN A 39 0.56 -14.44 -8.67
C GLN A 39 1.59 -15.15 -7.80
N VAL A 40 2.55 -14.40 -7.29
CA VAL A 40 3.63 -14.93 -6.47
C VAL A 40 3.71 -14.20 -5.14
N CYS A 41 4.00 -14.92 -4.08
CA CYS A 41 4.39 -14.37 -2.79
C CYS A 41 5.90 -14.11 -2.82
N ILE A 42 6.32 -12.92 -2.41
CA ILE A 42 7.75 -12.60 -2.24
C ILE A 42 8.04 -12.56 -0.74
N GLN A 43 8.79 -13.53 -0.26
CA GLN A 43 9.17 -13.63 1.15
C GLN A 43 10.65 -13.28 1.32
N LYS A 44 10.97 -12.38 2.27
CA LYS A 44 12.35 -12.08 2.66
C LYS A 44 12.77 -12.95 3.85
N LYS A 45 13.96 -13.57 3.76
CA LYS A 45 14.59 -14.32 4.86
C LYS A 45 16.10 -14.00 4.84
N GLY A 46 16.58 -13.28 5.86
CA GLY A 46 17.95 -12.73 5.84
C GLY A 46 18.15 -11.74 4.70
N ASP A 47 19.21 -11.90 3.93
CA ASP A 47 19.55 -11.05 2.78
C ASP A 47 18.92 -11.51 1.46
N PHE A 48 18.17 -12.60 1.47
CA PHE A 48 17.60 -13.20 0.29
C PHE A 48 16.08 -13.06 0.22
N TYR A 49 15.57 -13.19 -0.99
CA TYR A 49 14.15 -13.23 -1.30
C TYR A 49 13.77 -14.58 -1.90
N TYR A 50 12.56 -15.02 -1.65
CA TYR A 50 12.01 -16.28 -2.14
C TYR A 50 10.72 -16.00 -2.88
N LEU A 51 10.57 -16.62 -4.06
CA LEU A 51 9.38 -16.52 -4.90
C LEU A 51 8.53 -17.77 -4.67
N LEU A 52 7.38 -17.61 -4.06
CA LEU A 52 6.53 -18.69 -3.59
C LEU A 52 5.17 -18.64 -4.29
N THR A 53 4.47 -19.77 -4.30
CA THR A 53 3.03 -19.78 -4.55
C THR A 53 2.28 -19.00 -3.47
N ASP A 54 1.01 -18.66 -3.70
CA ASP A 54 0.18 -17.99 -2.71
C ASP A 54 -0.02 -18.83 -1.43
N SER A 55 -0.07 -20.17 -1.59
CA SER A 55 -0.10 -21.12 -0.47
C SER A 55 1.20 -21.20 0.31
N ARG A 56 2.30 -20.63 -0.21
CA ARG A 56 3.67 -20.68 0.33
C ARG A 56 4.25 -22.09 0.49
N LYS A 57 3.63 -23.09 -0.12
CA LYS A 57 4.10 -24.49 -0.06
C LYS A 57 5.17 -24.81 -1.11
N LEU A 58 5.14 -24.09 -2.23
CA LEU A 58 6.08 -24.30 -3.33
C LEU A 58 6.87 -23.03 -3.59
N ALA A 59 8.14 -23.18 -3.97
CA ALA A 59 9.06 -22.10 -4.30
C ALA A 59 9.71 -22.31 -5.66
N LEU A 60 10.02 -21.20 -6.35
CA LEU A 60 10.76 -21.19 -7.60
C LEU A 60 12.26 -21.28 -7.29
N ASN A 61 12.95 -22.28 -7.84
CA ASN A 61 14.40 -22.43 -7.72
C ASN A 61 15.14 -21.62 -8.80
N ALA A 62 16.47 -21.55 -8.71
CA ALA A 62 17.33 -20.83 -9.66
C ALA A 62 17.29 -21.38 -11.09
N LYS A 63 16.85 -22.62 -11.30
CA LYS A 63 16.67 -23.24 -12.62
C LYS A 63 15.33 -22.89 -13.26
N GLY A 64 14.43 -22.24 -12.51
CA GLY A 64 13.07 -21.93 -12.96
C GLY A 64 12.06 -23.05 -12.72
N GLU A 65 12.40 -24.02 -11.90
CA GLU A 65 11.53 -25.14 -11.52
C GLU A 65 10.81 -24.83 -10.22
N THR A 66 9.60 -25.29 -10.09
CA THR A 66 8.82 -25.17 -8.85
C THR A 66 9.01 -26.41 -8.00
N THR A 67 9.49 -26.22 -6.77
CA THR A 67 9.79 -27.29 -5.81
C THR A 67 9.20 -26.97 -4.46
N GLU A 68 9.18 -27.93 -3.53
CA GLU A 68 8.76 -27.68 -2.16
C GLU A 68 9.56 -26.53 -1.52
N ALA A 69 8.90 -25.66 -0.73
CA ALA A 69 9.50 -24.47 -0.19
C ALA A 69 10.41 -24.77 1.01
N ALA A 70 11.67 -25.05 0.75
CA ALA A 70 12.72 -25.24 1.77
C ALA A 70 13.31 -23.91 2.25
N LEU A 71 13.17 -22.83 1.49
CA LEU A 71 13.74 -21.50 1.71
C LEU A 71 15.27 -21.58 1.96
N ASP A 72 15.94 -22.36 1.15
CA ASP A 72 17.37 -22.57 1.14
C ASP A 72 18.07 -21.77 0.02
N GLN A 73 19.38 -21.93 -0.11
CA GLN A 73 20.17 -21.22 -1.12
C GLN A 73 19.81 -21.57 -2.57
N THR A 74 19.25 -22.74 -2.84
CA THR A 74 18.87 -23.16 -4.20
C THR A 74 17.64 -22.40 -4.71
N GLN A 75 16.82 -21.88 -3.79
CA GLN A 75 15.60 -21.12 -4.03
C GLN A 75 15.79 -19.63 -3.75
N ALA A 76 16.98 -19.21 -3.37
CA ALA A 76 17.30 -17.83 -2.98
C ALA A 76 17.44 -16.90 -4.21
N TRP A 77 16.81 -15.76 -4.14
CA TRP A 77 16.85 -14.72 -5.17
C TRP A 77 17.46 -13.44 -4.61
N ASN A 78 18.27 -12.78 -5.42
CA ASN A 78 18.80 -11.46 -5.11
C ASN A 78 18.13 -10.43 -6.02
N PHE A 79 17.31 -9.58 -5.45
CA PHE A 79 16.68 -8.48 -6.15
C PHE A 79 17.54 -7.22 -6.08
N GLN A 80 18.16 -6.87 -7.21
CA GLN A 80 18.86 -5.60 -7.35
C GLN A 80 17.93 -4.56 -7.98
N LYS A 81 17.78 -3.42 -7.35
CA LYS A 81 17.05 -2.29 -7.90
C LYS A 81 17.79 -1.72 -9.10
N LYS A 82 17.32 -1.94 -10.31
CA LYS A 82 17.97 -1.49 -11.55
C LYS A 82 17.67 -0.02 -11.91
N SER A 83 16.66 0.59 -11.35
CA SER A 83 16.28 1.98 -11.65
C SER A 83 15.73 2.71 -10.43
N THR A 84 15.77 4.05 -10.48
CA THR A 84 15.11 4.96 -9.54
C THR A 84 13.58 4.96 -9.66
N ARG A 85 12.98 4.07 -10.46
CA ARG A 85 11.52 3.92 -10.47
C ARG A 85 11.09 3.50 -9.08
N THR A 86 10.44 4.40 -8.40
CA THR A 86 9.84 4.15 -7.08
C THR A 86 8.83 3.02 -7.24
N VAL A 87 9.08 1.88 -6.62
CA VAL A 87 8.07 0.83 -6.52
C VAL A 87 6.94 1.42 -5.69
N THR A 88 5.75 1.48 -6.29
CA THR A 88 4.57 1.91 -5.56
C THR A 88 4.12 0.74 -4.68
N VAL A 89 4.39 0.84 -3.39
CA VAL A 89 3.90 -0.13 -2.40
C VAL A 89 2.50 0.29 -1.99
N VAL A 90 1.56 -0.66 -2.00
CA VAL A 90 0.22 -0.47 -1.46
C VAL A 90 -0.10 -1.58 -0.47
N TYR A 91 -0.46 -1.18 0.74
CA TYR A 91 -0.91 -2.08 1.79
C TYR A 91 -2.41 -2.33 1.63
N SER A 92 -2.76 -3.60 1.43
CA SER A 92 -4.15 -4.03 1.26
C SER A 92 -4.84 -4.23 2.60
N GLN A 93 -6.09 -3.79 2.75
CA GLN A 93 -6.89 -4.10 3.94
C GLN A 93 -7.22 -5.60 4.09
N TYR A 94 -7.05 -6.38 3.02
CA TYR A 94 -7.29 -7.83 3.01
C TYR A 94 -6.04 -8.67 3.28
N ASP A 95 -4.91 -8.03 3.62
CA ASP A 95 -3.68 -8.76 3.95
C ASP A 95 -3.92 -9.71 5.12
N PRO A 96 -3.61 -11.01 4.99
CA PRO A 96 -3.88 -12.02 6.03
C PRO A 96 -3.13 -11.77 7.34
N GLU A 97 -2.05 -10.99 7.32
CA GLU A 97 -1.27 -10.66 8.52
C GLU A 97 -2.09 -9.81 9.51
N TYR A 98 -2.86 -8.85 9.00
CA TYR A 98 -3.62 -7.91 9.86
C TYR A 98 -5.09 -7.74 9.47
N GLY A 99 -5.52 -8.20 8.31
CA GLY A 99 -6.88 -7.99 7.80
C GLY A 99 -7.98 -8.55 8.70
N LYS A 100 -7.69 -9.65 9.44
CA LYS A 100 -8.61 -10.26 10.41
C LYS A 100 -8.59 -9.58 11.78
N THR A 101 -7.70 -8.61 12.01
CA THR A 101 -7.66 -7.87 13.27
C THR A 101 -8.99 -7.17 13.50
N VAL A 102 -9.58 -7.38 14.67
CA VAL A 102 -10.82 -6.70 15.08
C VAL A 102 -10.53 -5.20 15.20
N TYR A 103 -11.25 -4.41 14.44
CA TYR A 103 -11.18 -2.95 14.47
C TYR A 103 -12.11 -2.43 15.57
N LYS A 104 -13.35 -2.91 15.59
CA LYS A 104 -14.33 -2.57 16.60
C LYS A 104 -15.34 -3.71 16.74
N ASP A 105 -15.66 -4.07 17.98
CA ASP A 105 -16.81 -4.93 18.25
C ASP A 105 -18.10 -4.13 18.02
N GLY A 106 -19.04 -4.75 17.34
CA GLY A 106 -20.33 -4.15 17.02
C GLY A 106 -21.49 -5.10 17.39
N ASN A 107 -22.69 -4.57 17.51
CA ASN A 107 -23.88 -5.36 17.83
C ASN A 107 -24.26 -6.40 16.75
N ILE A 108 -23.63 -6.34 15.58
CA ILE A 108 -23.85 -7.26 14.45
C ILE A 108 -22.59 -8.14 14.19
N GLY A 109 -21.72 -8.26 15.17
CA GLY A 109 -20.45 -9.00 15.10
C GLY A 109 -19.23 -8.09 14.90
N PRO A 110 -18.03 -8.67 15.02
CA PRO A 110 -16.79 -7.92 14.99
C PRO A 110 -16.54 -7.33 13.60
N ARG A 111 -16.19 -6.05 13.57
CA ARG A 111 -15.70 -5.37 12.38
C ARG A 111 -14.18 -5.46 12.36
N THR A 112 -13.65 -5.95 11.27
CA THR A 112 -12.19 -6.14 11.09
C THR A 112 -11.60 -5.06 10.19
N ILE A 113 -10.27 -5.02 10.11
CA ILE A 113 -9.59 -4.13 9.15
C ILE A 113 -10.06 -4.43 7.73
N SER A 114 -10.22 -5.72 7.36
CA SER A 114 -10.69 -6.10 6.01
C SER A 114 -12.10 -5.61 5.68
N THR A 115 -12.98 -5.46 6.67
CA THR A 115 -14.38 -5.07 6.44
C THR A 115 -14.65 -3.58 6.62
N SER A 116 -13.86 -2.89 7.45
CA SER A 116 -14.15 -1.51 7.88
C SER A 116 -12.91 -0.62 8.01
N GLY A 117 -11.72 -1.12 7.68
CA GLY A 117 -10.45 -0.44 7.91
C GLY A 117 -9.94 0.45 6.77
N CYS A 118 -10.76 0.78 5.78
CA CYS A 118 -10.31 1.55 4.62
C CYS A 118 -9.62 2.87 4.99
N GLY A 119 -10.16 3.64 5.94
CA GLY A 119 -9.57 4.91 6.37
C GLY A 119 -8.24 4.74 7.13
N VAL A 120 -8.14 3.68 7.95
CA VAL A 120 -6.89 3.27 8.60
C VAL A 120 -5.84 2.95 7.54
N MET A 121 -6.19 2.11 6.56
CA MET A 121 -5.28 1.67 5.51
C MET A 121 -4.91 2.78 4.53
N ALA A 122 -5.84 3.69 4.24
CA ALA A 122 -5.56 4.88 3.43
C ALA A 122 -4.48 5.75 4.09
N LEU A 123 -4.54 5.94 5.43
CA LEU A 123 -3.49 6.66 6.17
C LEU A 123 -2.15 5.91 6.13
N VAL A 124 -2.14 4.60 6.36
CA VAL A 124 -0.92 3.77 6.24
C VAL A 124 -0.26 3.97 4.89
N ASN A 125 -1.04 3.86 3.80
CA ASN A 125 -0.57 4.05 2.43
C ASN A 125 -0.07 5.47 2.17
N ALA A 126 -0.79 6.49 2.64
CA ALA A 126 -0.41 7.90 2.47
C ALA A 126 0.93 8.20 3.17
N ILE A 127 1.11 7.76 4.42
CA ILE A 127 2.33 8.03 5.19
C ILE A 127 3.51 7.22 4.67
N TYR A 128 3.29 5.97 4.26
CA TYR A 128 4.34 5.18 3.63
C TYR A 128 4.81 5.81 2.31
N ALA A 129 3.88 6.25 1.47
CA ALA A 129 4.20 6.97 0.23
C ALA A 129 4.90 8.31 0.47
N LEU A 130 4.57 8.99 1.57
CA LEU A 130 5.13 10.28 1.94
C LEU A 130 6.61 10.20 2.30
N ASN A 131 7.00 9.23 3.15
CA ASN A 131 8.33 9.23 3.75
C ASN A 131 8.89 7.83 4.10
N GLY A 132 8.22 6.75 3.66
CA GLY A 132 8.62 5.37 3.92
C GLY A 132 8.34 4.87 5.34
N SER A 133 7.66 5.65 6.19
CA SER A 133 7.32 5.20 7.55
C SER A 133 6.13 4.25 7.52
N TYR A 134 6.32 3.05 8.09
CA TYR A 134 5.25 2.06 8.24
C TYR A 134 4.56 2.21 9.59
N ILE A 135 3.27 2.47 9.57
CA ILE A 135 2.41 2.46 10.76
C ILE A 135 1.70 1.09 10.78
N PRO A 136 1.92 0.24 11.80
CA PRO A 136 1.24 -1.06 11.88
C PRO A 136 -0.28 -0.90 11.86
N PRO A 137 -0.98 -1.49 10.87
CA PRO A 137 -2.42 -1.31 10.69
C PRO A 137 -3.25 -1.68 11.92
N GLU A 138 -2.90 -2.79 12.58
CA GLU A 138 -3.58 -3.28 13.77
C GLU A 138 -3.44 -2.32 14.97
N ARG A 139 -2.30 -1.65 15.06
CA ARG A 139 -2.08 -0.63 16.10
C ARG A 139 -2.88 0.64 15.81
N LEU A 140 -2.92 1.04 14.55
CA LEU A 140 -3.69 2.21 14.12
C LEU A 140 -5.20 1.98 14.27
N ALA A 141 -5.68 0.79 13.94
CA ALA A 141 -7.08 0.40 14.12
C ALA A 141 -7.48 0.43 15.61
N ARG A 142 -6.66 -0.17 16.48
CA ARG A 142 -6.89 -0.11 17.95
C ARG A 142 -6.88 1.33 18.49
N PHE A 143 -5.93 2.15 18.03
CA PHE A 143 -5.88 3.58 18.40
C PHE A 143 -7.15 4.29 17.98
N SER A 144 -7.58 4.12 16.72
CA SER A 144 -8.78 4.72 16.17
C SER A 144 -10.04 4.34 16.96
N ALA A 145 -10.21 3.06 17.23
CA ALA A 145 -11.36 2.55 18.01
C ALA A 145 -11.39 3.06 19.45
N ALA A 146 -10.23 3.02 20.14
CA ALA A 146 -10.11 3.44 21.55
C ALA A 146 -10.38 4.94 21.75
N ARG A 147 -10.18 5.76 20.71
CA ARG A 147 -10.37 7.21 20.75
C ARG A 147 -11.67 7.69 20.10
N GLY A 148 -12.56 6.76 19.74
CA GLY A 148 -13.88 7.10 19.19
C GLY A 148 -13.85 7.52 17.71
N HIS A 149 -12.78 7.20 16.96
CA HIS A 149 -12.69 7.52 15.53
C HIS A 149 -13.26 6.41 14.65
N TYR A 150 -14.19 5.64 15.18
CA TYR A 150 -14.93 4.64 14.43
C TYR A 150 -16.43 4.94 14.50
N PHE A 151 -17.05 5.17 13.36
CA PHE A 151 -18.49 5.28 13.26
C PHE A 151 -19.13 3.92 13.04
N TYR A 152 -20.15 3.64 13.81
CA TYR A 152 -20.93 2.40 13.67
C TYR A 152 -21.45 2.24 12.24
N ASN A 153 -21.16 1.09 11.63
CA ASN A 153 -21.47 0.74 10.24
C ASN A 153 -20.82 1.61 9.15
N ALA A 154 -20.10 2.66 9.48
CA ALA A 154 -19.50 3.57 8.51
C ALA A 154 -17.96 3.45 8.43
N GLY A 155 -17.32 2.81 9.42
CA GLY A 155 -15.86 2.67 9.46
C GLY A 155 -15.15 3.86 10.10
N THR A 156 -14.05 4.31 9.54
CA THR A 156 -13.18 5.34 10.11
C THR A 156 -13.80 6.73 10.02
N ALA A 157 -13.71 7.51 11.11
CA ALA A 157 -14.10 8.92 11.14
C ALA A 157 -12.94 9.84 10.69
N ASP A 158 -13.26 10.98 10.08
CA ASP A 158 -12.31 12.02 9.65
C ASP A 158 -11.45 12.55 10.80
N THR A 159 -11.98 12.56 12.02
CA THR A 159 -11.28 12.99 13.23
C THR A 159 -10.06 12.14 13.59
N LEU A 160 -9.92 10.94 12.98
CA LEU A 160 -8.72 10.12 13.14
C LEU A 160 -7.46 10.85 12.67
N TYR A 161 -7.53 11.54 11.55
CA TYR A 161 -6.35 12.05 10.85
C TYR A 161 -5.59 13.13 11.61
N PRO A 162 -6.25 14.20 12.14
CA PRO A 162 -5.57 15.17 12.99
C PRO A 162 -5.07 14.56 14.30
N ASP A 163 -5.84 13.67 14.94
CA ASP A 163 -5.47 13.06 16.23
C ASP A 163 -4.24 12.15 16.11
N VAL A 164 -4.17 11.31 15.07
CA VAL A 164 -2.99 10.49 14.83
C VAL A 164 -1.77 11.35 14.53
N ALA A 165 -1.93 12.45 13.78
CA ALA A 165 -0.82 13.34 13.49
C ALA A 165 -0.32 14.04 14.76
N GLU A 166 -1.20 14.45 15.65
CA GLU A 166 -0.84 15.02 16.95
C GLU A 166 -0.05 14.01 17.81
N LYS A 167 -0.55 12.78 17.93
CA LYS A 167 0.02 11.77 18.84
C LYS A 167 1.22 11.03 18.26
N TRP A 168 1.23 10.77 16.96
CA TRP A 168 2.23 9.91 16.32
C TRP A 168 3.04 10.63 15.22
N GLY A 169 2.70 11.85 14.86
CA GLY A 169 3.34 12.59 13.79
C GLY A 169 4.85 12.71 13.95
N LYS A 170 5.34 13.02 15.16
CA LYS A 170 6.78 13.08 15.47
C LYS A 170 7.46 11.72 15.27
N LYS A 171 6.82 10.63 15.75
CA LYS A 171 7.36 9.25 15.68
C LYS A 171 7.49 8.78 14.23
N TYR A 172 6.47 9.02 13.41
CA TYR A 172 6.40 8.56 12.02
C TYR A 172 6.73 9.70 11.01
N ARG A 173 7.26 10.81 11.49
CA ARG A 173 7.79 11.95 10.72
C ARG A 173 6.78 12.57 9.75
N PHE A 174 5.55 12.76 10.18
CA PHE A 174 4.52 13.43 9.38
C PHE A 174 3.71 14.41 10.23
N LYS A 175 3.05 15.34 9.56
CA LYS A 175 2.07 16.25 10.15
C LYS A 175 0.81 16.31 9.29
N TYR A 176 -0.27 16.69 9.92
CA TYR A 176 -1.54 16.98 9.27
C TYR A 176 -1.57 18.44 8.86
N ASP A 177 -1.85 18.72 7.58
CA ASP A 177 -1.87 20.09 7.03
C ASP A 177 -3.29 20.61 6.81
N GLY A 178 -4.31 19.85 7.19
CA GLY A 178 -5.70 20.27 7.14
C GLY A 178 -6.57 19.46 6.19
N LEU A 179 -7.84 19.86 6.12
CA LEU A 179 -8.89 19.31 5.28
C LEU A 179 -9.21 20.32 4.17
N THR A 180 -9.41 19.82 2.94
CA THR A 180 -9.88 20.65 1.82
C THR A 180 -10.77 19.85 0.87
N GLY A 181 -11.75 20.52 0.24
CA GLY A 181 -12.50 19.99 -0.91
C GLY A 181 -11.92 20.41 -2.26
N SER A 182 -10.87 21.25 -2.25
CA SER A 182 -10.32 21.86 -3.46
C SER A 182 -9.25 20.99 -4.13
N PHE A 183 -9.49 20.61 -5.39
CA PHE A 183 -8.47 19.96 -6.22
C PHE A 183 -7.26 20.85 -6.50
N ALA A 184 -7.43 22.18 -6.54
CA ALA A 184 -6.33 23.10 -6.72
C ALA A 184 -5.39 23.10 -5.51
N GLU A 185 -5.94 23.08 -4.29
CA GLU A 185 -5.17 22.98 -3.06
C GLU A 185 -4.49 21.61 -2.94
N LEU A 186 -5.21 20.51 -3.22
CA LEU A 186 -4.64 19.18 -3.29
C LEU A 186 -3.44 19.15 -4.24
N GLN A 187 -3.61 19.66 -5.46
CA GLN A 187 -2.55 19.67 -6.47
C GLN A 187 -1.32 20.47 -6.01
N LYS A 188 -1.56 21.66 -5.45
CA LYS A 188 -0.49 22.50 -4.87
C LYS A 188 0.25 21.77 -3.76
N HIS A 189 -0.48 21.03 -2.91
CA HIS A 189 0.09 20.25 -1.81
C HIS A 189 0.94 19.07 -2.32
N LEU A 190 0.42 18.28 -3.27
CA LEU A 190 1.13 17.15 -3.86
C LEU A 190 2.39 17.57 -4.63
N ARG A 191 2.37 18.72 -5.31
CA ARG A 191 3.57 19.31 -5.97
C ARG A 191 4.69 19.65 -5.01
N LYS A 192 4.36 19.93 -3.74
CA LYS A 192 5.34 20.17 -2.67
C LYS A 192 5.85 18.88 -2.00
N GLY A 193 5.47 17.71 -2.54
CA GLY A 193 5.87 16.41 -2.02
C GLY A 193 4.99 15.90 -0.87
N GLY A 194 3.82 16.49 -0.64
CA GLY A 194 2.81 15.98 0.28
C GLY A 194 2.06 14.77 -0.27
N THR A 195 1.22 14.17 0.58
CA THR A 195 0.24 13.14 0.23
C THR A 195 -1.12 13.48 0.78
N ALA A 196 -2.16 12.74 0.39
CA ALA A 196 -3.49 12.93 0.92
C ALA A 196 -4.22 11.61 1.16
N VAL A 197 -5.21 11.64 2.06
CA VAL A 197 -6.28 10.66 2.15
C VAL A 197 -7.55 11.32 1.61
N ALA A 198 -8.20 10.67 0.67
CA ALA A 198 -9.44 11.14 0.04
C ALA A 198 -10.62 10.29 0.48
N LEU A 199 -11.73 10.93 0.83
CA LEU A 199 -13.03 10.28 0.99
C LEU A 199 -13.72 10.19 -0.38
N VAL A 200 -14.11 8.97 -0.76
CA VAL A 200 -14.97 8.68 -1.89
C VAL A 200 -16.24 7.99 -1.40
N PRO A 201 -17.31 7.80 -2.21
CA PRO A 201 -18.53 7.15 -1.74
C PRO A 201 -18.26 5.81 -1.03
N GLY A 202 -18.49 5.79 0.29
CA GLY A 202 -18.36 4.62 1.15
C GLY A 202 -16.93 4.08 1.33
N HIS A 203 -15.88 4.87 1.03
CA HIS A 203 -14.51 4.41 1.10
C HIS A 203 -13.48 5.53 1.25
N TYR A 204 -12.30 5.18 1.80
CA TYR A 204 -11.13 6.05 1.78
C TYR A 204 -10.02 5.44 0.92
N LEU A 205 -9.31 6.29 0.19
CA LEU A 205 -8.13 5.93 -0.58
C LEU A 205 -7.01 6.96 -0.34
N ALA A 206 -5.75 6.58 -0.63
CA ALA A 206 -4.64 7.52 -0.57
C ALA A 206 -4.31 8.08 -1.96
N ILE A 207 -3.90 9.35 -1.99
CA ILE A 207 -3.36 10.03 -3.17
C ILE A 207 -1.90 10.36 -2.86
N ALA A 208 -0.99 9.67 -3.56
CA ALA A 208 0.43 9.70 -3.25
C ALA A 208 1.20 10.78 -4.00
N LYS A 209 0.80 11.10 -5.22
CA LYS A 209 1.55 12.02 -6.10
C LYS A 209 0.64 12.68 -7.13
N TYR A 210 1.09 13.82 -7.61
CA TYR A 210 0.59 14.47 -8.83
C TYR A 210 1.69 14.50 -9.89
N ARG A 211 1.36 14.17 -11.13
CA ARG A 211 2.26 14.20 -12.27
C ARG A 211 1.87 15.36 -13.19
N SER A 212 2.72 16.39 -13.24
CA SER A 212 2.41 17.61 -13.97
C SER A 212 2.42 17.45 -15.50
N SER A 213 3.13 16.44 -16.03
CA SER A 213 3.26 16.21 -17.48
C SER A 213 1.95 15.82 -18.14
N ASP A 214 1.02 15.18 -17.41
CA ASP A 214 -0.28 14.71 -17.94
C ASP A 214 -1.46 14.97 -16.98
N GLY A 215 -1.23 15.72 -15.91
CA GLY A 215 -2.29 16.14 -14.98
C GLY A 215 -2.89 15.02 -14.14
N LYS A 216 -2.17 13.91 -13.93
CA LYS A 216 -2.70 12.72 -13.25
C LYS A 216 -2.23 12.59 -11.80
N TYR A 217 -3.05 11.89 -11.02
CA TYR A 217 -2.86 11.59 -9.61
C TYR A 217 -2.57 10.10 -9.43
N LEU A 218 -1.57 9.76 -8.61
CA LEU A 218 -1.26 8.38 -8.26
C LEU A 218 -2.15 7.94 -7.09
N ILE A 219 -3.01 6.97 -7.34
CA ILE A 219 -3.99 6.46 -6.38
C ILE A 219 -3.47 5.16 -5.75
N LEU A 220 -3.59 5.06 -4.42
CA LEU A 220 -3.29 3.87 -3.64
C LEU A 220 -4.55 3.46 -2.91
N ASP A 221 -5.22 2.41 -3.43
CA ASP A 221 -6.46 1.90 -2.86
C ASP A 221 -6.20 0.61 -2.09
N SER A 222 -6.50 0.60 -0.79
CA SER A 222 -6.33 -0.57 0.08
C SER A 222 -7.32 -1.71 -0.21
N ALA A 223 -8.39 -1.46 -0.96
CA ALA A 223 -9.39 -2.46 -1.34
C ALA A 223 -8.95 -3.39 -2.48
N VAL A 224 -7.70 -3.33 -2.89
CA VAL A 224 -7.11 -4.22 -3.90
C VAL A 224 -7.20 -5.68 -3.47
N GLY A 225 -7.69 -6.52 -4.37
CA GLY A 225 -7.93 -7.95 -4.11
C GLY A 225 -9.26 -8.26 -3.41
N GLY A 226 -10.09 -7.24 -3.16
CA GLY A 226 -11.42 -7.39 -2.57
C GLY A 226 -12.56 -7.37 -3.59
N ARG A 227 -13.78 -7.27 -3.06
CA ARG A 227 -15.02 -7.28 -3.85
C ARG A 227 -15.32 -5.97 -4.58
N ARG A 228 -14.47 -4.96 -4.46
CA ARG A 228 -14.69 -3.66 -5.09
C ARG A 228 -14.23 -3.70 -6.55
N PRO A 229 -15.15 -3.64 -7.54
CA PRO A 229 -14.80 -3.76 -8.97
C PRO A 229 -13.95 -2.58 -9.47
N THR A 230 -13.89 -1.49 -8.70
CA THR A 230 -13.15 -0.26 -9.00
C THR A 230 -11.86 -0.13 -8.18
N SER A 231 -11.36 -1.21 -7.57
CA SER A 231 -10.12 -1.14 -6.80
C SER A 231 -8.96 -0.77 -7.72
N ILE A 232 -8.43 0.44 -7.49
CA ILE A 232 -7.36 1.04 -8.28
C ILE A 232 -6.12 1.04 -7.41
N ASN A 233 -5.10 0.37 -7.88
CA ASN A 233 -3.88 0.27 -7.11
C ASN A 233 -2.67 0.68 -7.95
N GLY A 234 -2.04 1.77 -7.52
CA GLY A 234 -0.86 2.29 -8.19
C GLY A 234 -1.15 2.81 -9.61
N ASP A 235 -2.41 3.11 -9.90
CA ASP A 235 -2.81 3.66 -11.19
C ASP A 235 -2.82 5.19 -11.16
N TRP A 236 -2.52 5.77 -12.31
CA TRP A 236 -2.55 7.20 -12.54
C TRP A 236 -3.90 7.62 -13.11
N MET A 237 -4.64 8.44 -12.36
CA MET A 237 -5.99 8.87 -12.70
C MET A 237 -6.05 10.35 -12.98
N SER A 238 -6.86 10.73 -13.97
CA SER A 238 -7.16 12.14 -14.25
C SER A 238 -8.08 12.74 -13.20
N MET A 239 -8.12 14.07 -13.11
CA MET A 239 -9.06 14.78 -12.25
C MET A 239 -10.51 14.42 -12.58
N GLY A 240 -10.88 14.33 -13.88
CA GLY A 240 -12.23 13.95 -14.29
C GLY A 240 -12.66 12.58 -13.77
N GLN A 241 -11.74 11.60 -13.73
CA GLN A 241 -12.01 10.29 -13.14
C GLN A 241 -12.22 10.36 -11.62
N LEU A 242 -11.50 11.26 -10.92
CA LEU A 242 -11.65 11.49 -9.48
C LEU A 242 -12.83 12.40 -9.11
N GLN A 243 -13.52 12.94 -10.10
CA GLN A 243 -14.75 13.74 -9.94
C GLN A 243 -16.00 13.01 -10.41
N SER A 244 -15.92 11.71 -10.69
CA SER A 244 -17.03 10.96 -11.25
C SER A 244 -17.23 9.58 -10.62
N GLY A 245 -18.48 9.13 -10.56
CA GLY A 245 -18.84 7.77 -10.18
C GLY A 245 -18.35 7.35 -8.79
N ALA A 246 -17.90 6.11 -8.68
CA ALA A 246 -17.45 5.52 -7.41
C ALA A 246 -16.14 6.13 -6.86
N LEU A 247 -15.45 6.96 -7.64
CA LEU A 247 -14.21 7.64 -7.26
C LEU A 247 -14.40 9.12 -7.01
N PHE A 248 -15.63 9.60 -6.97
CA PHE A 248 -15.94 11.00 -6.68
C PHE A 248 -15.33 11.41 -5.33
N CYS A 249 -14.21 12.13 -5.37
CA CYS A 249 -13.54 12.62 -4.17
C CYS A 249 -14.34 13.78 -3.56
N GLN A 250 -14.83 13.56 -2.34
CA GLN A 250 -15.62 14.54 -1.60
C GLN A 250 -14.72 15.58 -0.91
N HIS A 251 -13.64 15.11 -0.28
CA HIS A 251 -12.63 15.95 0.37
C HIS A 251 -11.31 15.19 0.55
N PHE A 252 -10.29 15.93 0.97
CA PHE A 252 -8.91 15.47 1.10
C PHE A 252 -8.32 15.89 2.45
N HIS A 253 -7.80 14.93 3.20
CA HIS A 253 -6.94 15.15 4.36
C HIS A 253 -5.49 15.22 3.89
N LEU A 254 -4.81 16.34 4.13
CA LEU A 254 -3.48 16.61 3.59
C LEU A 254 -2.39 16.29 4.62
N PHE A 255 -1.30 15.67 4.16
CA PHE A 255 -0.15 15.30 5.00
C PHE A 255 1.17 15.71 4.37
N SER A 256 2.10 16.21 5.19
CA SER A 256 3.48 16.48 4.79
C SER A 256 4.49 15.95 5.81
N THR A 257 5.75 15.87 5.38
CA THR A 257 6.83 15.43 6.26
C THR A 257 7.18 16.50 7.30
N VAL A 258 7.44 16.06 8.54
CA VAL A 258 8.15 16.87 9.53
C VAL A 258 9.63 16.83 9.16
N LYS A 259 10.24 18.00 8.89
CA LYS A 259 11.70 18.10 8.71
C LYS A 259 12.37 17.65 10.00
N ALA A 260 13.35 16.74 9.89
CA ALA A 260 14.21 16.44 11.02
C ALA A 260 14.86 17.76 11.49
N SER A 261 14.70 18.11 12.76
CA SER A 261 15.46 19.20 13.36
C SER A 261 16.94 18.84 13.20
N LYS A 262 17.68 19.63 12.44
CA LYS A 262 19.14 19.54 12.48
C LYS A 262 19.56 19.91 13.89
N HIS A 263 19.88 18.94 14.73
CA HIS A 263 20.65 19.20 15.91
C HIS A 263 21.98 19.75 15.40
N ARG A 264 22.19 21.06 15.58
CA ARG A 264 23.55 21.62 15.51
C ARG A 264 24.30 21.05 16.70
N SER A 265 25.20 20.13 16.40
CA SER A 265 26.28 19.73 17.31
C SER A 265 27.27 20.87 17.43
#